data_e04f7a50d4b1b0898d8090dd52a63752
#
_entry.id   e04f7a50d4b1b0898d8090dd52a63752
#
_cell.length_a   1.000
_cell.length_b   1.000
_cell.length_c   1.000
_cell.angle_alpha   90.00
_cell.angle_beta   90.00
_cell.angle_gamma   90.00
#
_symmetry.space_group_name_H-M   'P 1'
#
loop_
_entity.id
_entity.type
_entity.pdbx_description
1 polymer ?
#
loop_
_entity_poly.entity_id
_entity_poly.type
_entity_poly.pdbx_seq_one_letter_code
_entity_poly.pdbx_strand_id
1 'polypeptide(L)'
;MQKNNLKRNSKIGLLATEGTLKTGVYHNFFNKNYNLIQPSQELQKKSVNKAIKLVKMGNVKAAAKAIKPAINSLLKMKCKKIILGCTELPIAIFAFKSFENVKSSKIFLDPNLILANSAMHKHKR
;
A
#
# COMPACT_ATOMS: atom_id res chain seq x y z
N MET A 1 14.21 -4.50 -11.02
CA MET A 1 13.58 -4.63 -12.06
C MET A 1 12.81 -3.49 -12.58
N GLN A 2 12.72 -3.47 -13.75
CA GLN A 2 12.26 -2.31 -14.41
C GLN A 2 10.79 -2.27 -14.67
N LYS A 3 10.06 -3.29 -14.25
CA LYS A 3 8.66 -3.35 -14.56
C LYS A 3 7.90 -2.14 -14.10
N ASN A 4 8.30 -1.59 -12.97
CA ASN A 4 7.58 -0.45 -12.41
C ASN A 4 8.19 0.87 -12.82
N ASN A 5 9.30 0.84 -13.53
CA ASN A 5 9.97 2.06 -13.96
C ASN A 5 10.23 3.05 -12.84
N LEU A 6 10.51 2.53 -11.66
CA LEU A 6 10.74 3.38 -10.50
C LEU A 6 12.21 3.73 -10.40
N LYS A 7 12.47 5.01 -10.23
CA LYS A 7 13.83 5.49 -10.01
C LYS A 7 14.21 5.26 -8.55
N ARG A 8 15.50 5.14 -8.31
CA ARG A 8 15.98 5.07 -6.94
C ARG A 8 15.54 6.31 -6.19
N ASN A 9 15.24 6.12 -4.91
CA ASN A 9 14.77 7.18 -4.01
C ASN A 9 13.37 7.67 -4.35
N SER A 10 12.66 6.97 -5.25
CA SER A 10 11.26 7.29 -5.47
C SER A 10 10.48 7.09 -4.17
N LYS A 11 9.49 7.93 -3.97
CA LYS A 11 8.61 7.80 -2.81
C LYS A 11 7.58 6.73 -3.09
N ILE A 12 7.48 5.79 -2.18
CA ILE A 12 6.49 4.71 -2.26
C ILE A 12 5.69 4.70 -0.98
N GLY A 13 4.38 4.81 -1.12
CA GLY A 13 3.49 4.77 0.04
C GLY A 13 3.35 3.37 0.58
N LEU A 14 3.13 3.26 1.88
CA LEU A 14 2.92 1.97 2.53
C LEU A 14 1.69 2.05 3.40
N LEU A 15 0.70 1.22 3.09
CA LEU A 15 -0.50 1.07 3.90
C LEU A 15 -0.51 -0.34 4.48
N ALA A 16 -0.56 -0.45 5.80
CA ALA A 16 -0.50 -1.74 6.46
C ALA A 16 -1.06 -1.61 7.87
N THR A 17 -1.17 -2.73 8.58
CA THR A 17 -1.56 -2.69 9.97
C THR A 17 -0.43 -2.11 10.80
N GLU A 18 -0.79 -1.59 11.98
CA GLU A 18 0.25 -1.07 12.87
C GLU A 18 1.23 -2.16 13.29
N GLY A 19 0.71 -3.37 13.48
CA GLY A 19 1.59 -4.47 13.83
C GLY A 19 2.63 -4.74 12.76
N THR A 20 2.21 -4.75 11.52
CA THR A 20 3.13 -4.96 10.41
C THR A 20 4.15 -3.83 10.31
N LEU A 21 3.68 -2.58 10.49
CA LEU A 21 4.59 -1.45 10.44
C LEU A 21 5.66 -1.51 11.50
N LYS A 22 5.30 -1.99 12.69
CA LYS A 22 6.25 -2.10 13.80
C LYS A 22 7.34 -3.12 13.53
N THR A 23 7.07 -4.13 12.70
CA THR A 23 8.10 -5.12 12.38
C THR A 23 9.21 -4.55 11.52
N GLY A 24 8.93 -3.48 10.79
CA GLY A 24 9.92 -2.90 9.90
C GLY A 24 10.24 -3.74 8.68
N VAL A 25 9.45 -4.78 8.41
CA VAL A 25 9.79 -5.71 7.35
C VAL A 25 9.82 -5.04 5.99
N TYR A 26 8.89 -4.12 5.71
CA TYR A 26 8.88 -3.44 4.42
C TYR A 26 10.01 -2.43 4.32
N HIS A 27 10.29 -1.74 5.41
CA HIS A 27 11.40 -0.78 5.42
C HIS A 27 12.72 -1.49 5.19
N ASN A 28 12.91 -2.64 5.81
CA ASN A 28 14.12 -3.41 5.62
C ASN A 28 14.28 -3.87 4.18
N PHE A 29 13.17 -4.25 3.54
CA PHE A 29 13.22 -4.77 2.20
C PHE A 29 13.49 -3.68 1.17
N PHE A 30 12.87 -2.49 1.34
CA PHE A 30 12.95 -1.43 0.34
C PHE A 30 13.91 -0.31 0.67
N ASN A 31 14.49 -0.35 1.85
CA ASN A 31 15.25 0.74 2.42
C ASN A 31 16.37 1.29 1.53
N LYS A 32 17.04 0.41 0.79
CA LYS A 32 18.19 0.83 0.02
C LYS A 32 17.83 1.57 -1.27
N ASN A 33 16.68 1.28 -1.82
CA ASN A 33 16.34 1.75 -3.16
C ASN A 33 15.22 2.77 -3.19
N TYR A 34 14.37 2.76 -2.17
CA TYR A 34 13.16 3.57 -2.20
C TYR A 34 12.92 4.25 -0.87
N ASN A 35 12.17 5.31 -0.91
CA ASN A 35 11.80 6.08 0.26
C ASN A 35 10.35 5.71 0.63
N LEU A 36 10.19 4.88 1.64
CA LEU A 36 8.85 4.47 2.08
C LEU A 36 8.19 5.57 2.90
N ILE A 37 6.97 5.92 2.51
CA ILE A 37 6.20 6.97 3.16
C ILE A 37 4.96 6.34 3.79
N GLN A 38 4.77 6.57 5.07
CA GLN A 38 3.57 6.13 5.77
C GLN A 38 2.63 7.30 5.97
N PRO A 39 1.32 7.05 6.06
CA PRO A 39 0.40 8.12 6.47
C PRO A 39 0.74 8.61 7.88
N SER A 40 0.27 9.80 8.21
CA SER A 40 0.42 10.30 9.57
C SER A 40 -0.24 9.35 10.55
N GLN A 41 0.14 9.46 11.83
CA GLN A 41 -0.46 8.61 12.84
C GLN A 41 -1.96 8.79 12.92
N GLU A 42 -2.41 10.01 12.74
CA GLU A 42 -3.85 10.27 12.74
C GLU A 42 -4.55 9.54 11.61
N LEU A 43 -4.00 9.59 10.40
CA LEU A 43 -4.58 8.88 9.27
C LEU A 43 -4.44 7.37 9.40
N GLN A 44 -3.36 6.92 10.02
CA GLN A 44 -3.23 5.50 10.28
C GLN A 44 -4.41 5.00 11.11
N LYS A 45 -4.78 5.73 12.14
CA LYS A 45 -5.87 5.33 13.01
C LYS A 45 -7.24 5.57 12.40
N LYS A 46 -7.46 6.75 11.85
CA LYS A 46 -8.80 7.14 11.39
C LYS A 46 -9.13 6.66 10.00
N SER A 47 -8.13 6.34 9.21
CA SER A 47 -8.35 5.93 7.82
C SER A 47 -7.94 4.48 7.61
N VAL A 48 -6.67 4.15 7.83
CA VAL A 48 -6.17 2.82 7.53
C VAL A 48 -6.74 1.76 8.47
N ASN A 49 -6.55 1.96 9.77
CA ASN A 49 -7.03 0.98 10.74
C ASN A 49 -8.54 0.83 10.66
N LYS A 50 -9.25 1.94 10.47
CA LYS A 50 -10.70 1.90 10.36
C LYS A 50 -11.14 1.11 9.14
N ALA A 51 -10.48 1.32 8.00
CA ALA A 51 -10.84 0.59 6.79
C ALA A 51 -10.62 -0.91 6.97
N ILE A 52 -9.50 -1.29 7.54
CA ILE A 52 -9.20 -2.71 7.78
C ILE A 52 -10.27 -3.33 8.66
N LYS A 53 -10.63 -2.64 9.73
CA LYS A 53 -11.66 -3.14 10.65
C LYS A 53 -13.00 -3.29 9.95
N LEU A 54 -13.36 -2.32 9.12
CA LEU A 54 -14.64 -2.36 8.42
C LEU A 54 -14.71 -3.52 7.43
N VAL A 55 -13.60 -3.82 6.74
CA VAL A 55 -13.58 -4.99 5.86
C VAL A 55 -13.80 -6.26 6.67
N LYS A 56 -13.12 -6.37 7.81
CA LYS A 56 -13.29 -7.56 8.65
C LYS A 56 -14.70 -7.71 9.16
N MET A 57 -15.42 -6.61 9.32
CA MET A 57 -16.81 -6.63 9.74
C MET A 57 -17.77 -6.86 8.59
N GLY A 58 -17.27 -6.99 7.38
CA GLY A 58 -18.10 -7.18 6.22
C GLY A 58 -18.65 -5.91 5.60
N ASN A 59 -18.24 -4.74 6.10
CA ASN A 59 -18.75 -3.47 5.58
C ASN A 59 -17.76 -2.87 4.60
N VAL A 60 -17.72 -3.47 3.42
CA VAL A 60 -16.72 -3.11 2.42
C VAL A 60 -16.94 -1.70 1.87
N LYS A 61 -18.19 -1.31 1.74
CA LYS A 61 -18.52 0.00 1.20
C LYS A 61 -18.01 1.12 2.10
N ALA A 62 -18.24 0.99 3.41
CA ALA A 62 -17.74 1.96 4.36
C ALA A 62 -16.21 1.94 4.41
N ALA A 63 -15.62 0.76 4.28
CA ALA A 63 -14.17 0.65 4.27
C ALA A 63 -13.56 1.39 3.10
N ALA A 64 -14.19 1.31 1.93
CA ALA A 64 -13.71 2.01 0.75
C ALA A 64 -13.70 3.52 0.97
N LYS A 65 -14.71 4.03 1.66
CA LYS A 65 -14.73 5.45 1.99
C LYS A 65 -13.68 5.81 3.01
N ALA A 66 -13.48 4.93 3.99
CA ALA A 66 -12.56 5.22 5.08
C ALA A 66 -11.11 5.28 4.63
N ILE A 67 -10.74 4.52 3.60
CA ILE A 67 -9.34 4.47 3.17
C ILE A 67 -8.94 5.67 2.32
N LYS A 68 -9.90 6.40 1.77
CA LYS A 68 -9.59 7.49 0.85
C LYS A 68 -8.66 8.56 1.42
N PRO A 69 -8.86 9.06 2.64
CA PRO A 69 -7.97 10.10 3.15
C PRO A 69 -6.51 9.67 3.19
N ALA A 70 -6.25 8.42 3.57
CA ALA A 70 -4.88 7.93 3.61
C ALA A 70 -4.27 7.87 2.22
N ILE A 71 -5.03 7.37 1.25
CA ILE A 71 -4.55 7.30 -0.13
C ILE A 71 -4.27 8.70 -0.66
N ASN A 72 -5.21 9.62 -0.45
CA ASN A 72 -5.04 10.98 -0.94
C ASN A 72 -3.82 11.65 -0.34
N SER A 73 -3.57 11.39 0.93
CA SER A 73 -2.39 11.93 1.60
C SER A 73 -1.11 11.47 0.92
N LEU A 74 -1.03 10.18 0.63
CA LEU A 74 0.16 9.63 -0.02
C LEU A 74 0.34 10.19 -1.43
N LEU A 75 -0.76 10.35 -2.15
CA LEU A 75 -0.69 10.92 -3.49
C LEU A 75 -0.23 12.38 -3.46
N LYS A 76 -0.68 13.12 -2.47
CA LYS A 76 -0.24 14.50 -2.30
C LYS A 76 1.25 14.59 -2.00
N MET A 77 1.76 13.59 -1.33
CA MET A 77 3.20 13.52 -1.04
C MET A 77 4.00 13.02 -2.23
N LYS A 78 3.34 12.82 -3.37
CA LYS A 78 3.99 12.44 -4.62
C LYS A 78 4.52 11.02 -4.61
N CYS A 79 3.86 10.13 -3.89
CA CYS A 79 4.21 8.72 -3.94
C CYS A 79 3.90 8.17 -5.32
N LYS A 80 4.87 7.49 -5.91
CA LYS A 80 4.69 6.91 -7.25
C LYS A 80 3.90 5.63 -7.21
N LYS A 81 4.03 4.87 -6.14
CA LYS A 81 3.30 3.63 -5.95
C LYS A 81 2.88 3.54 -4.50
N ILE A 82 1.91 2.68 -4.23
CA ILE A 82 1.42 2.45 -2.88
C ILE A 82 1.36 0.95 -2.64
N ILE A 83 2.09 0.49 -1.63
CA ILE A 83 2.10 -0.92 -1.26
C ILE A 83 0.92 -1.19 -0.34
N LEU A 84 0.15 -2.22 -0.65
CA LEU A 84 -0.98 -2.63 0.19
C LEU A 84 -0.52 -3.80 1.05
N GLY A 85 -0.14 -3.50 2.27
CA GLY A 85 0.55 -4.43 3.15
C GLY A 85 -0.34 -5.33 3.98
N CYS A 86 -1.63 -5.43 3.66
CA CYS A 86 -2.49 -6.40 4.32
C CYS A 86 -3.57 -6.84 3.34
N THR A 87 -4.19 -7.99 3.65
CA THR A 87 -5.15 -8.60 2.73
C THR A 87 -6.47 -7.85 2.64
N GLU A 88 -6.81 -7.07 3.65
CA GLU A 88 -8.07 -6.34 3.65
C GLU A 88 -8.06 -5.11 2.77
N LEU A 89 -6.91 -4.47 2.61
CA LEU A 89 -6.85 -3.20 1.88
C LEU A 89 -7.21 -3.33 0.41
N PRO A 90 -6.76 -4.35 -0.32
CA PRO A 90 -7.21 -4.49 -1.70
C PRO A 90 -8.73 -4.61 -1.81
N ILE A 91 -9.36 -5.29 -0.84
CA ILE A 91 -10.81 -5.42 -0.85
C ILE A 91 -11.46 -4.05 -0.74
N ALA A 92 -11.00 -3.22 0.19
CA ALA A 92 -11.57 -1.90 0.38
C ALA A 92 -11.34 -1.00 -0.83
N ILE A 93 -10.13 -1.03 -1.37
CA ILE A 93 -9.76 -0.12 -2.45
C ILE A 93 -10.48 -0.44 -3.75
N PHE A 94 -10.52 -1.72 -4.11
CA PHE A 94 -11.10 -2.09 -5.39
C PHE A 94 -12.60 -2.31 -5.33
N ALA A 95 -13.23 -2.03 -4.19
CA ALA A 95 -14.69 -2.09 -4.08
C ALA A 95 -15.37 -0.90 -4.76
N PHE A 96 -14.66 0.19 -4.99
CA PHE A 96 -15.22 1.39 -5.58
C PHE A 96 -14.77 1.53 -7.02
N LYS A 97 -15.74 1.73 -7.91
CA LYS A 97 -15.42 1.93 -9.32
C LYS A 97 -14.60 3.18 -9.56
N SER A 98 -14.72 4.17 -8.68
CA SER A 98 -13.97 5.40 -8.87
C SER A 98 -12.47 5.17 -8.83
N PHE A 99 -12.03 4.15 -8.12
CA PHE A 99 -10.62 3.83 -8.13
C PHE A 99 -10.18 3.14 -9.40
N GLU A 100 -11.09 2.40 -10.01
CA GLU A 100 -10.79 1.75 -11.28
C GLU A 100 -10.63 2.75 -12.40
N ASN A 101 -11.42 3.82 -12.37
CA ASN A 101 -11.46 4.78 -13.46
C ASN A 101 -10.27 5.72 -13.50
N VAL A 102 -9.48 5.80 -12.45
CA VAL A 102 -8.36 6.73 -12.42
C VAL A 102 -7.03 6.05 -12.65
N LYS A 103 -7.04 4.91 -13.30
CA LYS A 103 -5.81 4.15 -13.55
C LYS A 103 -5.07 3.82 -12.28
N SER A 104 -5.73 3.95 -11.16
CA SER A 104 -5.09 3.75 -9.88
C SER A 104 -4.68 2.31 -9.65
N SER A 105 -5.26 1.39 -10.41
CA SER A 105 -4.84 0.00 -10.30
C SER A 105 -3.35 -0.18 -10.57
N LYS A 106 -2.75 0.73 -11.35
CA LYS A 106 -1.32 0.66 -11.61
C LYS A 106 -0.49 1.28 -10.51
N ILE A 107 -1.11 2.05 -9.64
CA ILE A 107 -0.41 2.66 -8.52
C ILE A 107 -0.22 1.67 -7.39
N PHE A 108 -1.19 0.79 -7.19
CA PHE A 108 -1.17 -0.12 -6.04
C PHE A 108 -0.33 -1.35 -6.34
N LEU A 109 0.49 -1.73 -5.37
CA LEU A 109 1.36 -2.88 -5.48
C LEU A 109 0.95 -3.94 -4.47
N ASP A 110 0.90 -5.19 -4.94
CA ASP A 110 0.65 -6.33 -4.07
C ASP A 110 2.00 -6.79 -3.52
N PRO A 111 2.21 -6.69 -2.20
CA PRO A 111 3.50 -7.04 -1.63
C PRO A 111 3.84 -8.51 -1.82
N ASN A 112 2.83 -9.38 -1.89
CA ASN A 112 3.10 -10.79 -2.09
C ASN A 112 3.77 -11.05 -3.43
N LEU A 113 3.32 -10.35 -4.47
CA LEU A 113 3.94 -10.50 -5.78
C LEU A 113 5.36 -9.95 -5.78
N ILE A 114 5.56 -8.84 -5.11
CA ILE A 114 6.88 -8.22 -5.06
C ILE A 114 7.87 -9.12 -4.34
N LEU A 115 7.46 -9.63 -3.18
CA LEU A 115 8.34 -10.50 -2.40
C LEU A 115 8.61 -11.81 -3.11
N ALA A 116 7.60 -12.36 -3.76
CA ALA A 116 7.79 -13.60 -4.51
C ALA A 116 8.76 -13.41 -5.66
N ASN A 117 8.63 -12.31 -6.39
CA ASN A 117 9.56 -12.03 -7.48
C ASN A 117 10.99 -11.87 -6.98
N SER A 118 11.16 -11.22 -5.85
CA SER A 118 12.47 -11.08 -5.26
C SER A 118 13.07 -12.43 -4.88
N ALA A 119 12.25 -13.27 -4.26
CA ALA A 119 12.72 -14.60 -3.85
C ALA A 119 13.11 -15.42 -5.07
N MET A 120 12.31 -15.33 -6.13
CA MET A 120 12.63 -16.05 -7.37
C MET A 120 13.94 -15.57 -7.97
N HIS A 121 14.16 -14.29 -7.96
CA HIS A 121 15.43 -13.77 -8.46
C HIS A 121 16.60 -14.29 -7.66
N LYS A 122 16.45 -14.36 -6.36
CA LYS A 122 17.52 -14.88 -5.52
C LYS A 122 17.80 -16.35 -5.83
N HIS A 123 16.73 -17.12 -6.07
CA HIS A 123 16.91 -18.54 -6.35
C HIS A 123 17.57 -18.80 -7.68
N LYS A 124 17.44 -17.89 -8.60
CA LYS A 124 18.03 -18.09 -9.91
C LYS A 124 19.53 -17.90 -9.95
N ARG A 125 20.07 -17.48 -8.87
CA ARG A 125 21.51 -17.36 -8.81
C ARG A 125 22.12 -18.66 -8.33
#